data_c9a45a96ae9d1c4472d371455f86a8b8
#
_entry.id   c9a45a96ae9d1c4472d371455f86a8b8
#
_cell.length_a   1.000
_cell.length_b   1.000
_cell.length_c   1.000
_cell.angle_alpha   90.00
_cell.angle_beta   90.00
_cell.angle_gamma   90.00
#
_symmetry.space_group_name_H-M   'P 1'
#
loop_
_entity.id
_entity.type
_entity.pdbx_description
1 polymer ?
#
loop_
_entity_poly.entity_id
_entity_poly.type
_entity_poly.pdbx_seq_one_letter_code
_entity_poly.pdbx_strand_id
1 'polypeptide(L)'
;MNKFYILIISLISASNAIAQEKKSDFDKFKANAVKNSCECFHKIEQNQLYNRKELYDKIKSCIDEEVLAFQMIDKLSAISIETNGKKKKDKKDIKINIDTNEKSGEYLKYYRAIESDLFDNCDNFRDIIASSEIGLENEIPSENRKALDYYSEGLKAVKESNWKSAADFFANAVKEDPKFYYAWDNLGVNLRRLERYDEAIEAYQKSLQINPYGAMPLQNIAVAYIHQKNYTAAIEAYEKFADIYPNNPDTFYGLGHLYIVDLKEYEKGLDYMCKAYNKYIENNSPYRSDAETVISVAYQAMKKNNQEEKFMEILKNNNIHIDE
;
A
#
# COMPACT_ATOMS: atom_id res chain seq x y z
N MET A 1 -22.12 -20.15 -47.96
CA MET A 1 -21.24 -19.28 -47.16
C MET A 1 -21.56 -19.19 -45.64
N ASN A 2 -22.64 -19.82 -45.15
CA ASN A 2 -23.08 -19.67 -43.74
C ASN A 2 -22.58 -20.73 -42.73
N LYS A 3 -21.92 -21.78 -43.17
CA LYS A 3 -21.42 -22.83 -42.23
C LYS A 3 -20.05 -22.53 -41.61
N PHE A 4 -19.25 -21.71 -42.28
CA PHE A 4 -17.91 -21.33 -41.74
C PHE A 4 -17.97 -20.29 -40.61
N TYR A 5 -18.97 -19.40 -40.64
CA TYR A 5 -19.14 -18.40 -39.58
C TYR A 5 -19.60 -18.96 -38.21
N ILE A 6 -20.42 -20.03 -38.28
CA ILE A 6 -20.94 -20.67 -37.05
C ILE A 6 -19.83 -21.46 -36.34
N LEU A 7 -18.88 -22.03 -37.07
CA LEU A 7 -17.76 -22.78 -36.45
C LEU A 7 -16.73 -21.86 -35.81
N ILE A 8 -16.49 -20.67 -36.35
CA ILE A 8 -15.58 -19.66 -35.78
C ILE A 8 -16.17 -19.04 -34.52
N ILE A 9 -17.48 -18.76 -34.51
CA ILE A 9 -18.17 -18.22 -33.32
C ILE A 9 -18.18 -19.24 -32.16
N SER A 10 -18.36 -20.54 -32.48
CA SER A 10 -18.32 -21.58 -31.43
C SER A 10 -16.91 -21.81 -30.87
N LEU A 11 -15.87 -21.68 -31.68
CA LEU A 11 -14.47 -21.77 -31.22
C LEU A 11 -14.07 -20.54 -30.38
N ILE A 12 -14.51 -19.34 -30.75
CA ILE A 12 -14.26 -18.11 -29.98
C ILE A 12 -15.05 -18.14 -28.68
N SER A 13 -16.28 -18.63 -28.65
CA SER A 13 -17.07 -18.75 -27.42
C SER A 13 -16.52 -19.82 -26.48
N ALA A 14 -16.02 -20.94 -26.99
CA ALA A 14 -15.37 -21.97 -26.18
C ALA A 14 -14.03 -21.49 -25.58
N SER A 15 -13.21 -20.77 -26.34
CA SER A 15 -11.96 -20.18 -25.80
C SER A 15 -12.21 -19.09 -24.77
N ASN A 16 -13.24 -18.27 -24.94
CA ASN A 16 -13.63 -17.27 -23.96
C ASN A 16 -14.22 -17.90 -22.67
N ALA A 17 -15.00 -18.97 -22.78
CA ALA A 17 -15.52 -19.70 -21.64
C ALA A 17 -14.39 -20.35 -20.81
N ILE A 18 -13.43 -21.00 -21.48
CA ILE A 18 -12.24 -21.58 -20.81
C ILE A 18 -11.38 -20.50 -20.17
N ALA A 19 -11.22 -19.34 -20.80
CA ALA A 19 -10.48 -18.23 -20.24
C ALA A 19 -11.19 -17.59 -19.02
N GLN A 20 -12.52 -17.50 -19.06
CA GLN A 20 -13.33 -17.06 -17.92
C GLN A 20 -13.29 -18.04 -16.75
N GLU A 21 -13.32 -19.36 -17.01
CA GLU A 21 -13.21 -20.39 -15.98
C GLU A 21 -11.84 -20.37 -15.29
N LYS A 22 -10.76 -20.24 -16.05
CA LYS A 22 -9.39 -20.06 -15.53
C LYS A 22 -9.26 -18.82 -14.64
N LYS A 23 -9.82 -17.69 -15.06
CA LYS A 23 -9.81 -16.46 -14.28
C LYS A 23 -10.58 -16.63 -12.96
N SER A 24 -11.73 -17.31 -13.01
CA SER A 24 -12.54 -17.60 -11.82
C SER A 24 -11.79 -18.47 -10.78
N ASP A 25 -11.01 -19.46 -11.22
CA ASP A 25 -10.25 -20.32 -10.29
C ASP A 25 -9.05 -19.58 -9.69
N PHE A 26 -8.31 -18.83 -10.51
CA PHE A 26 -7.22 -17.98 -10.03
C PHE A 26 -7.73 -16.98 -8.98
N ASP A 27 -8.86 -16.30 -9.23
CA ASP A 27 -9.45 -15.33 -8.30
C ASP A 27 -9.91 -15.99 -6.98
N LYS A 28 -10.44 -17.23 -7.04
CA LYS A 28 -10.81 -18.00 -5.82
C LYS A 28 -9.58 -18.36 -4.97
N PHE A 29 -8.51 -18.83 -5.61
CA PHE A 29 -7.29 -19.19 -4.89
C PHE A 29 -6.61 -17.97 -4.30
N LYS A 30 -6.59 -16.86 -5.03
CA LYS A 30 -6.11 -15.57 -4.52
C LYS A 30 -6.91 -15.12 -3.29
N ALA A 31 -8.24 -15.18 -3.36
CA ALA A 31 -9.11 -14.82 -2.24
C ALA A 31 -8.86 -15.68 -0.99
N ASN A 32 -8.59 -16.98 -1.16
CA ASN A 32 -8.24 -17.86 -0.04
C ASN A 32 -6.86 -17.48 0.55
N ALA A 33 -5.86 -17.24 -0.27
CA ALA A 33 -4.55 -16.82 0.20
C ALA A 33 -4.61 -15.48 0.98
N VAL A 34 -5.37 -14.52 0.47
CA VAL A 34 -5.64 -13.24 1.16
C VAL A 34 -6.32 -13.47 2.51
N LYS A 35 -7.35 -14.33 2.55
CA LYS A 35 -8.06 -14.66 3.80
C LYS A 35 -7.10 -15.29 4.82
N ASN A 36 -6.31 -16.28 4.43
CA ASN A 36 -5.38 -16.98 5.32
C ASN A 36 -4.30 -16.03 5.84
N SER A 37 -3.72 -15.19 4.97
CA SER A 37 -2.78 -14.16 5.38
C SER A 37 -3.42 -13.17 6.36
N CYS A 38 -4.67 -12.76 6.14
CA CYS A 38 -5.40 -11.89 7.06
C CYS A 38 -5.65 -12.57 8.43
N GLU A 39 -5.98 -13.86 8.45
CA GLU A 39 -6.10 -14.64 9.68
C GLU A 39 -4.75 -14.79 10.42
N CYS A 40 -3.64 -14.87 9.68
CA CYS A 40 -2.30 -14.87 10.26
C CYS A 40 -2.01 -13.53 10.98
N PHE A 41 -2.38 -12.41 10.40
CA PHE A 41 -2.20 -11.09 11.03
C PHE A 41 -2.98 -10.92 12.33
N HIS A 42 -4.14 -11.58 12.48
CA HIS A 42 -4.87 -11.57 13.76
C HIS A 42 -4.09 -12.24 14.92
N LYS A 43 -3.10 -13.07 14.60
CA LYS A 43 -2.22 -13.72 15.60
C LYS A 43 -1.03 -12.85 16.00
N ILE A 44 -0.76 -11.79 15.26
CA ILE A 44 0.25 -10.80 15.63
C ILE A 44 -0.32 -10.00 16.79
N GLU A 45 0.27 -10.14 17.97
CA GLU A 45 -0.20 -9.48 19.19
C GLU A 45 -0.08 -7.94 19.03
N GLN A 46 -1.22 -7.26 18.92
CA GLN A 46 -1.31 -5.81 18.75
C GLN A 46 -0.77 -5.02 19.96
N ASN A 47 -0.61 -5.69 21.11
CA ASN A 47 -0.13 -5.08 22.35
C ASN A 47 1.39 -5.25 22.57
N GLN A 48 2.07 -5.98 21.68
CA GLN A 48 3.51 -6.17 21.75
C GLN A 48 4.19 -5.09 20.91
N LEU A 49 5.16 -4.39 21.49
CA LEU A 49 5.99 -3.42 20.80
C LEU A 49 6.99 -4.17 19.91
N TYR A 50 6.73 -4.21 18.63
CA TYR A 50 7.67 -4.72 17.63
C TYR A 50 8.47 -3.55 17.07
N ASN A 51 9.77 -3.72 16.90
CA ASN A 51 10.50 -2.78 16.04
C ASN A 51 10.07 -2.97 14.57
N ARG A 52 10.32 -1.96 13.74
CA ARG A 52 9.87 -1.92 12.34
C ARG A 52 10.30 -3.16 11.54
N LYS A 53 11.51 -3.67 11.80
CA LYS A 53 12.04 -4.86 11.12
C LYS A 53 11.32 -6.13 11.57
N GLU A 54 11.14 -6.32 12.87
CA GLU A 54 10.43 -7.47 13.42
C GLU A 54 8.98 -7.54 12.93
N LEU A 55 8.31 -6.40 12.89
CA LEU A 55 6.94 -6.33 12.39
C LEU A 55 6.88 -6.64 10.88
N TYR A 56 7.82 -6.08 10.11
CA TYR A 56 7.95 -6.39 8.69
C TYR A 56 8.19 -7.89 8.45
N ASP A 57 9.12 -8.51 9.19
CA ASP A 57 9.43 -9.93 9.05
C ASP A 57 8.21 -10.82 9.37
N LYS A 58 7.39 -10.42 10.34
CA LYS A 58 6.12 -11.11 10.67
C LYS A 58 5.06 -10.96 9.57
N ILE A 59 4.87 -9.75 9.07
CA ILE A 59 3.95 -9.47 7.95
C ILE A 59 4.38 -10.30 6.74
N LYS A 60 5.66 -10.22 6.39
CA LYS A 60 6.21 -10.96 5.27
C LYS A 60 6.01 -12.47 5.43
N SER A 61 6.26 -13.02 6.61
CA SER A 61 6.06 -14.46 6.88
C SER A 61 4.61 -14.91 6.64
N CYS A 62 3.62 -14.11 7.04
CA CYS A 62 2.20 -14.42 6.81
C CYS A 62 1.82 -14.43 5.32
N ILE A 63 2.50 -13.65 4.49
CA ILE A 63 2.26 -13.62 3.04
C ILE A 63 3.04 -14.74 2.34
N ASP A 64 4.31 -14.95 2.72
CA ASP A 64 5.21 -15.92 2.07
C ASP A 64 4.67 -17.37 2.14
N GLU A 65 4.06 -17.77 3.25
CA GLU A 65 3.40 -19.08 3.38
C GLU A 65 2.33 -19.27 2.30
N GLU A 66 1.53 -18.26 2.04
CA GLU A 66 0.44 -18.30 1.08
C GLU A 66 0.92 -18.15 -0.37
N VAL A 67 2.04 -17.47 -0.62
CA VAL A 67 2.65 -17.34 -1.95
C VAL A 67 3.00 -18.69 -2.53
N LEU A 68 3.63 -19.56 -1.76
CA LEU A 68 4.01 -20.90 -2.21
C LEU A 68 2.79 -21.78 -2.47
N ALA A 69 1.80 -21.72 -1.60
CA ALA A 69 0.54 -22.44 -1.76
C ALA A 69 -0.21 -21.98 -3.01
N PHE A 70 -0.28 -20.67 -3.24
CA PHE A 70 -0.95 -20.08 -4.40
C PHE A 70 -0.25 -20.47 -5.70
N GLN A 71 1.08 -20.38 -5.79
CA GLN A 71 1.86 -20.87 -6.93
C GLN A 71 1.56 -22.34 -7.23
N MET A 72 1.58 -23.19 -6.20
CA MET A 72 1.37 -24.62 -6.36
C MET A 72 -0.01 -24.91 -6.93
N ILE A 73 -1.04 -24.27 -6.43
CA ILE A 73 -2.42 -24.48 -6.87
C ILE A 73 -2.63 -23.93 -8.30
N ASP A 74 -2.11 -22.76 -8.62
CA ASP A 74 -2.21 -22.16 -9.98
C ASP A 74 -1.54 -23.09 -11.01
N LYS A 75 -0.35 -23.60 -10.72
CA LYS A 75 0.37 -24.52 -11.60
C LYS A 75 -0.33 -25.90 -11.73
N LEU A 76 -0.91 -26.42 -10.64
CA LEU A 76 -1.70 -27.66 -10.69
C LEU A 76 -2.97 -27.48 -11.54
N SER A 77 -3.68 -26.37 -11.41
CA SER A 77 -4.86 -26.08 -12.21
C SER A 77 -4.54 -25.99 -13.72
N ALA A 78 -3.40 -25.40 -14.06
CA ALA A 78 -2.94 -25.33 -15.45
C ALA A 78 -2.67 -26.71 -16.05
N ILE A 79 -2.11 -27.63 -15.27
CA ILE A 79 -1.81 -29.02 -15.70
C ILE A 79 -3.07 -29.86 -15.92
N SER A 80 -4.07 -29.71 -15.05
CA SER A 80 -5.33 -30.48 -15.16
C SER A 80 -6.09 -30.17 -16.46
N ILE A 81 -5.92 -28.98 -17.00
CA ILE A 81 -6.55 -28.53 -18.24
C ILE A 81 -5.84 -29.10 -19.47
N GLU A 82 -4.53 -29.23 -19.47
CA GLU A 82 -3.77 -29.86 -20.58
C GLU A 82 -4.05 -31.37 -20.72
N THR A 83 -4.38 -32.05 -19.63
CA THR A 83 -4.61 -33.49 -19.61
C THR A 83 -6.03 -33.90 -20.00
N ASN A 84 -7.02 -33.02 -19.86
CA ASN A 84 -8.42 -33.33 -20.25
C ASN A 84 -8.65 -33.41 -21.74
N GLY A 85 -7.71 -32.99 -22.60
CA GLY A 85 -7.79 -33.04 -24.04
C GLY A 85 -7.05 -34.21 -24.73
N LYS A 86 -6.25 -35.01 -24.04
CA LYS A 86 -5.41 -36.09 -24.61
C LYS A 86 -5.73 -37.44 -24.04
N LYS A 87 -6.06 -38.39 -24.90
CA LYS A 87 -6.26 -39.83 -24.57
C LYS A 87 -5.04 -40.38 -23.85
N LYS A 88 -5.27 -41.02 -22.70
CA LYS A 88 -4.30 -41.76 -21.86
C LYS A 88 -3.32 -42.57 -22.73
N LYS A 89 -2.11 -42.09 -22.93
CA LYS A 89 -1.01 -42.97 -23.39
C LYS A 89 0.40 -42.54 -23.07
N ASP A 90 0.67 -41.60 -22.19
CA ASP A 90 2.03 -41.45 -21.64
C ASP A 90 1.93 -40.81 -20.25
N LYS A 91 2.19 -41.59 -19.20
CA LYS A 91 2.47 -41.09 -17.88
C LYS A 91 3.85 -40.38 -17.91
N LYS A 92 3.88 -39.13 -18.36
CA LYS A 92 5.04 -38.28 -18.13
C LYS A 92 4.93 -37.79 -16.67
N ASP A 93 5.98 -38.01 -15.90
CA ASP A 93 6.12 -37.40 -14.57
C ASP A 93 6.04 -35.89 -14.72
N ILE A 94 4.98 -35.31 -14.18
CA ILE A 94 4.77 -33.86 -14.20
C ILE A 94 5.58 -33.30 -13.05
N LYS A 95 6.66 -32.60 -13.37
CA LYS A 95 7.44 -31.85 -12.38
C LYS A 95 6.85 -30.45 -12.27
N ILE A 96 6.32 -30.14 -11.07
CA ILE A 96 5.89 -28.79 -10.74
C ILE A 96 7.10 -28.08 -10.13
N ASN A 97 7.55 -27.02 -10.75
CA ASN A 97 8.63 -26.19 -10.21
C ASN A 97 7.99 -25.02 -9.47
N ILE A 98 8.19 -24.95 -8.16
CA ILE A 98 7.77 -23.84 -7.30
C ILE A 98 8.97 -22.92 -7.14
N ASP A 99 8.80 -21.67 -7.47
CA ASP A 99 9.85 -20.66 -7.29
C ASP A 99 9.84 -20.15 -5.85
N THR A 100 10.89 -20.47 -5.11
CA THR A 100 11.10 -20.03 -3.74
C THR A 100 12.03 -18.83 -3.64
N ASN A 101 12.54 -18.34 -4.78
CA ASN A 101 13.40 -17.16 -4.79
C ASN A 101 12.55 -15.89 -4.67
N GLU A 102 12.52 -15.31 -3.49
CA GLU A 102 11.76 -14.11 -3.13
C GLU A 102 12.06 -12.88 -4.02
N LYS A 103 13.18 -12.89 -4.75
CA LYS A 103 13.57 -11.81 -5.66
C LYS A 103 13.19 -12.10 -7.12
N SER A 104 12.67 -13.27 -7.43
CA SER A 104 12.29 -13.63 -8.79
C SER A 104 11.00 -12.94 -9.21
N GLY A 105 10.86 -12.65 -10.50
CA GLY A 105 9.63 -12.09 -11.06
C GLY A 105 8.43 -13.00 -10.86
N GLU A 106 8.64 -14.33 -10.88
CA GLU A 106 7.56 -15.30 -10.68
C GLU A 106 7.05 -15.28 -9.23
N TYR A 107 7.94 -15.33 -8.24
CA TYR A 107 7.57 -15.23 -6.84
C TYR A 107 6.86 -13.91 -6.53
N LEU A 108 7.42 -12.80 -6.99
CA LEU A 108 6.88 -11.47 -6.77
C LEU A 108 5.50 -11.27 -7.39
N LYS A 109 5.20 -11.93 -8.52
CA LYS A 109 3.86 -11.89 -9.13
C LYS A 109 2.78 -12.36 -8.14
N TYR A 110 2.99 -13.50 -7.49
CA TYR A 110 2.02 -14.06 -6.53
C TYR A 110 2.01 -13.27 -5.22
N TYR A 111 3.17 -12.84 -4.74
CA TYR A 111 3.28 -12.01 -3.55
C TYR A 111 2.47 -10.73 -3.69
N ARG A 112 2.67 -10.01 -4.80
CA ARG A 112 1.96 -8.75 -5.09
C ARG A 112 0.46 -8.94 -5.24
N ALA A 113 0.03 -10.05 -5.82
CA ALA A 113 -1.39 -10.33 -5.98
C ALA A 113 -2.10 -10.51 -4.62
N ILE A 114 -1.43 -11.12 -3.62
CA ILE A 114 -1.94 -11.26 -2.26
C ILE A 114 -1.87 -9.92 -1.53
N GLU A 115 -0.73 -9.26 -1.55
CA GLU A 115 -0.47 -7.98 -0.87
C GLU A 115 -1.46 -6.89 -1.27
N SER A 116 -1.73 -6.73 -2.57
CA SER A 116 -2.69 -5.75 -3.08
C SER A 116 -4.09 -5.98 -2.51
N ASP A 117 -4.57 -7.22 -2.53
CA ASP A 117 -5.92 -7.53 -2.05
C ASP A 117 -6.02 -7.46 -0.52
N LEU A 118 -4.92 -7.64 0.21
CA LEU A 118 -4.88 -7.45 1.66
C LEU A 118 -5.18 -6.00 2.07
N PHE A 119 -4.67 -5.04 1.32
CA PHE A 119 -4.98 -3.63 1.55
C PHE A 119 -6.48 -3.34 1.42
N ASP A 120 -7.14 -3.97 0.45
CA ASP A 120 -8.57 -3.73 0.20
C ASP A 120 -9.48 -4.51 1.14
N ASN A 121 -9.05 -5.70 1.59
CA ASN A 121 -9.94 -6.69 2.20
C ASN A 121 -9.54 -7.13 3.62
N CYS A 122 -8.47 -6.58 4.22
CA CYS A 122 -8.01 -6.95 5.55
C CYS A 122 -7.78 -5.73 6.45
N ASP A 123 -8.76 -5.42 7.30
CA ASP A 123 -8.67 -4.28 8.23
C ASP A 123 -7.45 -4.40 9.15
N ASN A 124 -7.20 -5.61 9.67
CA ASN A 124 -6.09 -5.86 10.58
C ASN A 124 -4.73 -5.63 9.92
N PHE A 125 -4.58 -5.90 8.63
CA PHE A 125 -3.37 -5.59 7.87
C PHE A 125 -3.14 -4.08 7.79
N ARG A 126 -4.19 -3.31 7.48
CA ARG A 126 -4.13 -1.85 7.46
C ARG A 126 -3.79 -1.27 8.83
N ASP A 127 -4.38 -1.81 9.89
CA ASP A 127 -4.15 -1.37 11.27
C ASP A 127 -2.71 -1.64 11.72
N ILE A 128 -2.16 -2.82 11.38
CA ILE A 128 -0.77 -3.17 11.68
C ILE A 128 0.19 -2.25 10.93
N ILE A 129 -0.04 -1.98 9.64
CA ILE A 129 0.81 -1.08 8.86
C ILE A 129 0.71 0.34 9.39
N ALA A 130 -0.50 0.83 9.67
CA ALA A 130 -0.70 2.15 10.26
C ALA A 130 -0.03 2.28 11.64
N SER A 131 -0.03 1.21 12.45
CA SER A 131 0.64 1.20 13.75
C SER A 131 2.17 1.14 13.65
N SER A 132 2.71 0.56 12.59
CA SER A 132 4.17 0.48 12.35
C SER A 132 4.79 1.83 11.96
N GLU A 133 3.97 2.76 11.48
CA GLU A 133 4.38 4.14 11.19
C GLU A 133 4.42 5.02 12.44
N ILE A 134 3.76 4.61 13.52
CA ILE A 134 3.88 5.24 14.84
C ILE A 134 5.23 4.77 15.43
N GLY A 135 6.29 5.46 15.01
CA GLY A 135 7.67 5.17 15.41
C GLY A 135 7.79 5.18 16.94
N LEU A 136 7.77 4.00 17.50
CA LEU A 136 8.13 3.75 18.88
C LEU A 136 9.64 3.55 18.95
N GLU A 137 10.39 4.61 18.75
CA GLU A 137 11.66 4.75 19.43
C GLU A 137 11.35 4.85 20.93
N ASN A 138 12.17 4.23 21.77
CA ASN A 138 12.02 4.00 23.21
C ASN A 138 11.87 5.28 24.08
N GLU A 139 11.09 6.24 23.64
CA GLU A 139 10.80 7.45 24.39
C GLU A 139 9.48 7.26 25.15
N ILE A 140 9.52 7.49 26.46
CA ILE A 140 8.31 7.55 27.27
C ILE A 140 7.51 8.73 26.74
N PRO A 141 6.32 8.49 26.17
CA PRO A 141 5.60 9.52 25.41
C PRO A 141 5.15 10.70 26.28
N SER A 142 5.02 10.49 27.59
CA SER A 142 4.74 11.50 28.62
C SER A 142 4.96 10.91 30.02
N GLU A 143 5.40 11.72 30.96
CA GLU A 143 5.46 11.36 32.40
C GLU A 143 4.13 11.67 33.12
N ASN A 144 3.23 12.41 32.48
CA ASN A 144 1.95 12.78 33.04
C ASN A 144 0.93 11.65 32.92
N ARG A 145 0.64 10.95 34.02
CA ARG A 145 -0.27 9.83 34.07
C ARG A 145 -1.64 10.15 33.50
N LYS A 146 -2.17 11.32 33.76
CA LYS A 146 -3.49 11.74 33.30
C LYS A 146 -3.49 11.98 31.78
N ALA A 147 -2.41 12.54 31.23
CA ALA A 147 -2.22 12.68 29.79
C ALA A 147 -2.17 11.30 29.10
N LEU A 148 -1.46 10.34 29.71
CA LEU A 148 -1.39 8.96 29.21
C LEU A 148 -2.74 8.25 29.25
N ASP A 149 -3.53 8.46 30.30
CA ASP A 149 -4.88 7.90 30.42
C ASP A 149 -5.79 8.43 29.29
N TYR A 150 -5.80 9.76 29.05
CA TYR A 150 -6.52 10.35 27.92
C TYR A 150 -6.01 9.85 26.57
N TYR A 151 -4.69 9.75 26.40
CA TYR A 151 -4.11 9.24 25.16
C TYR A 151 -4.56 7.81 24.88
N SER A 152 -4.58 6.94 25.89
CA SER A 152 -5.06 5.57 25.77
C SER A 152 -6.55 5.50 25.36
N GLU A 153 -7.41 6.36 25.95
CA GLU A 153 -8.81 6.43 25.57
C GLU A 153 -8.98 6.96 24.12
N GLY A 154 -8.11 7.90 23.71
CA GLY A 154 -8.04 8.36 22.32
C GLY A 154 -7.72 7.23 21.35
N LEU A 155 -6.73 6.39 21.66
CA LEU A 155 -6.39 5.22 20.83
C LEU A 155 -7.53 4.20 20.75
N LYS A 156 -8.28 3.97 21.84
CA LYS A 156 -9.48 3.11 21.82
C LYS A 156 -10.55 3.68 20.89
N ALA A 157 -10.82 4.99 21.00
CA ALA A 157 -11.78 5.66 20.13
C ALA A 157 -11.36 5.59 18.64
N VAL A 158 -10.06 5.65 18.34
CA VAL A 158 -9.54 5.44 16.97
C VAL A 158 -9.86 4.03 16.48
N LYS A 159 -9.64 2.98 17.30
CA LYS A 159 -9.99 1.59 16.96
C LYS A 159 -11.47 1.41 16.65
N GLU A 160 -12.32 2.18 17.32
CA GLU A 160 -13.78 2.19 17.10
C GLU A 160 -14.19 3.11 15.94
N SER A 161 -13.23 3.70 15.21
CA SER A 161 -13.46 4.69 14.15
C SER A 161 -14.26 5.91 14.63
N ASN A 162 -14.24 6.20 15.92
CA ASN A 162 -14.90 7.37 16.52
C ASN A 162 -13.95 8.56 16.54
N TRP A 163 -13.73 9.16 15.37
CA TRP A 163 -12.74 10.22 15.17
C TRP A 163 -12.99 11.46 16.03
N LYS A 164 -14.27 11.77 16.32
CA LYS A 164 -14.63 12.90 17.15
C LYS A 164 -14.19 12.67 18.61
N SER A 165 -14.59 11.53 19.18
CA SER A 165 -14.18 11.19 20.55
C SER A 165 -12.65 11.05 20.66
N ALA A 166 -11.99 10.50 19.64
CA ALA A 166 -10.54 10.40 19.58
C ALA A 166 -9.90 11.79 19.64
N ALA A 167 -10.36 12.75 18.81
CA ALA A 167 -9.87 14.12 18.83
C ALA A 167 -10.08 14.79 20.20
N ASP A 168 -11.25 14.60 20.83
CA ASP A 168 -11.55 15.16 22.15
C ASP A 168 -10.61 14.58 23.23
N PHE A 169 -10.32 13.27 23.20
CA PHE A 169 -9.38 12.63 24.13
C PHE A 169 -7.95 13.09 23.91
N PHE A 170 -7.47 13.15 22.67
CA PHE A 170 -6.12 13.67 22.40
C PHE A 170 -5.98 15.15 22.74
N ALA A 171 -7.03 15.96 22.54
CA ALA A 171 -7.05 17.35 22.98
C ALA A 171 -6.93 17.47 24.51
N ASN A 172 -7.59 16.56 25.27
CA ASN A 172 -7.42 16.50 26.71
C ASN A 172 -6.01 16.04 27.11
N ALA A 173 -5.42 15.08 26.38
CA ALA A 173 -4.04 14.64 26.64
C ALA A 173 -3.04 15.79 26.50
N VAL A 174 -3.12 16.59 25.41
CA VAL A 174 -2.22 17.72 25.18
C VAL A 174 -2.48 18.91 26.12
N LYS A 175 -3.69 18.99 26.67
CA LYS A 175 -4.01 19.97 27.71
C LYS A 175 -3.33 19.62 29.05
N GLU A 176 -3.29 18.33 29.40
CA GLU A 176 -2.61 17.86 30.63
C GLU A 176 -1.09 17.87 30.47
N ASP A 177 -0.57 17.53 29.29
CA ASP A 177 0.85 17.60 28.96
C ASP A 177 1.04 18.24 27.56
N PRO A 178 1.29 19.55 27.50
CA PRO A 178 1.56 20.26 26.25
C PRO A 178 2.82 19.81 25.50
N LYS A 179 3.72 19.05 26.15
CA LYS A 179 4.93 18.51 25.51
C LYS A 179 4.73 17.10 24.93
N PHE A 180 3.57 16.55 25.08
CA PHE A 180 3.24 15.22 24.54
C PHE A 180 3.01 15.28 23.04
N TYR A 181 4.09 15.30 22.25
CA TYR A 181 4.03 15.47 20.79
C TYR A 181 3.24 14.36 20.07
N TYR A 182 3.31 13.10 20.55
CA TYR A 182 2.47 12.02 19.98
C TYR A 182 0.96 12.29 20.13
N ALA A 183 0.54 12.93 21.21
CA ALA A 183 -0.86 13.30 21.37
C ALA A 183 -1.25 14.46 20.43
N TRP A 184 -0.34 15.40 20.17
CA TRP A 184 -0.53 16.43 19.15
C TRP A 184 -0.64 15.83 17.75
N ASP A 185 0.21 14.85 17.42
CA ASP A 185 0.18 14.15 16.14
C ASP A 185 -1.15 13.45 15.91
N ASN A 186 -1.59 12.65 16.90
CA ASN A 186 -2.86 11.92 16.81
C ASN A 186 -4.07 12.87 16.82
N LEU A 187 -4.00 13.99 17.54
CA LEU A 187 -5.01 15.04 17.44
C LEU A 187 -5.12 15.56 16.00
N GLY A 188 -3.99 15.90 15.38
CA GLY A 188 -3.94 16.35 14.00
C GLY A 188 -4.54 15.35 13.03
N VAL A 189 -4.19 14.07 13.15
CA VAL A 189 -4.74 12.99 12.30
C VAL A 189 -6.27 12.92 12.40
N ASN A 190 -6.81 12.95 13.62
CA ASN A 190 -8.25 12.84 13.83
C ASN A 190 -9.00 14.10 13.41
N LEU A 191 -8.41 15.28 13.62
CA LEU A 191 -8.97 16.54 13.09
C LEU A 191 -9.00 16.55 11.56
N ARG A 192 -7.96 16.04 10.88
CA ARG A 192 -7.95 15.90 9.42
C ARG A 192 -9.04 14.94 8.94
N ARG A 193 -9.27 13.81 9.62
CA ARG A 193 -10.37 12.88 9.31
C ARG A 193 -11.75 13.51 9.50
N LEU A 194 -11.86 14.50 10.38
CA LEU A 194 -13.06 15.32 10.59
C LEU A 194 -13.14 16.52 9.64
N GLU A 195 -12.26 16.59 8.64
CA GLU A 195 -12.15 17.69 7.67
C GLU A 195 -11.85 19.08 8.29
N ARG A 196 -11.37 19.08 9.54
CA ARG A 196 -10.95 20.29 10.29
C ARG A 196 -9.48 20.58 10.00
N TYR A 197 -9.18 20.89 8.73
CA TYR A 197 -7.80 20.92 8.21
C TYR A 197 -6.93 22.00 8.86
N ASP A 198 -7.45 23.20 9.10
CA ASP A 198 -6.68 24.27 9.75
C ASP A 198 -6.23 23.87 11.15
N GLU A 199 -7.15 23.29 11.94
CA GLU A 199 -6.85 22.84 13.28
C GLU A 199 -5.90 21.62 13.27
N ALA A 200 -6.00 20.76 12.27
CA ALA A 200 -5.07 19.66 12.09
C ALA A 200 -3.65 20.17 11.84
N ILE A 201 -3.50 21.18 10.96
CA ILE A 201 -2.22 21.82 10.66
C ILE A 201 -1.64 22.46 11.92
N GLU A 202 -2.45 23.17 12.72
CA GLU A 202 -2.02 23.74 13.98
C GLU A 202 -1.51 22.66 14.97
N ALA A 203 -2.23 21.54 15.07
CA ALA A 203 -1.83 20.42 15.94
C ALA A 203 -0.48 19.82 15.48
N TYR A 204 -0.29 19.59 14.19
CA TYR A 204 0.98 19.10 13.62
C TYR A 204 2.12 20.13 13.85
N GLN A 205 1.84 21.41 13.71
CA GLN A 205 2.83 22.45 13.98
C GLN A 205 3.23 22.49 15.47
N LYS A 206 2.29 22.23 16.39
CA LYS A 206 2.60 22.08 17.82
C LYS A 206 3.48 20.86 18.08
N SER A 207 3.20 19.75 17.44
CA SER A 207 4.07 18.58 17.50
C SER A 207 5.49 18.91 17.03
N LEU A 208 5.63 19.58 15.87
CA LEU A 208 6.93 19.96 15.31
C LEU A 208 7.70 21.01 16.13
N GLN A 209 7.01 21.84 16.93
CA GLN A 209 7.68 22.73 17.88
C GLN A 209 8.38 21.95 19.00
N ILE A 210 7.88 20.76 19.32
CA ILE A 210 8.42 19.88 20.38
C ILE A 210 9.44 18.91 19.76
N ASN A 211 9.06 18.26 18.66
CA ASN A 211 9.91 17.35 17.89
C ASN A 211 10.04 17.84 16.43
N PRO A 212 11.04 18.68 16.11
CA PRO A 212 11.21 19.27 14.78
C PRO A 212 11.43 18.26 13.65
N TYR A 213 11.81 17.03 14.01
CA TYR A 213 12.10 15.94 13.08
C TYR A 213 10.97 14.90 12.99
N GLY A 214 9.78 15.23 13.45
CA GLY A 214 8.63 14.35 13.31
C GLY A 214 8.25 14.12 11.84
N ALA A 215 8.53 12.93 11.30
CA ALA A 215 8.24 12.63 9.89
C ALA A 215 6.73 12.65 9.60
N MET A 216 5.94 12.08 10.49
CA MET A 216 4.49 11.98 10.34
C MET A 216 3.80 13.36 10.30
N PRO A 217 4.02 14.30 11.24
CA PRO A 217 3.41 15.62 11.15
C PRO A 217 3.90 16.44 9.94
N LEU A 218 5.18 16.31 9.53
CA LEU A 218 5.70 16.97 8.33
C LEU A 218 4.92 16.54 7.08
N GLN A 219 4.73 15.23 6.90
CA GLN A 219 3.99 14.68 5.78
C GLN A 219 2.50 15.05 5.83
N ASN A 220 1.87 14.93 7.01
CA ASN A 220 0.44 15.16 7.15
C ASN A 220 0.02 16.63 6.98
N ILE A 221 0.91 17.60 7.21
CA ILE A 221 0.68 19.01 6.86
C ILE A 221 0.47 19.14 5.35
N ALA A 222 1.33 18.52 4.53
CA ALA A 222 1.17 18.54 3.08
C ALA A 222 -0.16 17.90 2.64
N VAL A 223 -0.51 16.76 3.23
CA VAL A 223 -1.80 16.07 2.97
C VAL A 223 -2.98 16.96 3.36
N ALA A 224 -2.93 17.68 4.48
CA ALA A 224 -3.99 18.61 4.88
C ALA A 224 -4.17 19.75 3.87
N TYR A 225 -3.06 20.32 3.36
CA TYR A 225 -3.11 21.33 2.29
C TYR A 225 -3.68 20.78 0.97
N ILE A 226 -3.40 19.53 0.62
CA ILE A 226 -4.02 18.89 -0.57
C ILE A 226 -5.54 18.85 -0.41
N HIS A 227 -6.05 18.44 0.75
CA HIS A 227 -7.49 18.41 1.01
C HIS A 227 -8.12 19.82 0.94
N GLN A 228 -7.39 20.85 1.35
CA GLN A 228 -7.81 22.25 1.18
C GLN A 228 -7.68 22.74 -0.26
N LYS A 229 -7.13 21.93 -1.18
CA LYS A 229 -6.78 22.31 -2.55
C LYS A 229 -5.74 23.44 -2.63
N ASN A 230 -5.00 23.65 -1.56
CA ASN A 230 -3.87 24.58 -1.52
C ASN A 230 -2.59 23.84 -1.96
N TYR A 231 -2.52 23.55 -3.25
CA TYR A 231 -1.46 22.72 -3.82
C TYR A 231 -0.08 23.35 -3.72
N THR A 232 0.01 24.67 -3.76
CA THR A 232 1.27 25.39 -3.57
C THR A 232 1.83 25.15 -2.17
N ALA A 233 1.04 25.32 -1.12
CA ALA A 233 1.45 25.06 0.25
C ALA A 233 1.75 23.56 0.49
N ALA A 234 1.04 22.65 -0.21
CA ALA A 234 1.32 21.23 -0.14
C ALA A 234 2.69 20.88 -0.72
N ILE A 235 3.07 21.46 -1.86
CA ILE A 235 4.39 21.29 -2.47
C ILE A 235 5.48 21.81 -1.54
N GLU A 236 5.35 23.01 -1.03
CA GLU A 236 6.31 23.61 -0.08
C GLU A 236 6.47 22.75 1.18
N ALA A 237 5.38 22.16 1.68
CA ALA A 237 5.43 21.27 2.84
C ALA A 237 6.16 19.95 2.53
N TYR A 238 5.97 19.37 1.33
CA TYR A 238 6.72 18.19 0.90
C TYR A 238 8.19 18.52 0.64
N GLU A 239 8.51 19.68 0.07
CA GLU A 239 9.89 20.13 -0.11
C GLU A 239 10.61 20.28 1.24
N LYS A 240 9.94 20.88 2.23
CA LYS A 240 10.45 20.93 3.61
C LYS A 240 10.66 19.55 4.22
N PHE A 241 9.76 18.61 3.92
CA PHE A 241 9.92 17.21 4.34
C PHE A 241 11.14 16.57 3.65
N ALA A 242 11.35 16.84 2.35
CA ALA A 242 12.50 16.37 1.60
C ALA A 242 13.83 16.90 2.14
N ASP A 243 13.88 18.15 2.59
CA ASP A 243 15.10 18.75 3.17
C ASP A 243 15.56 17.99 4.42
N ILE A 244 14.60 17.51 5.22
CA ILE A 244 14.88 16.76 6.46
C ILE A 244 15.11 15.26 6.14
N TYR A 245 14.35 14.72 5.20
CA TYR A 245 14.34 13.30 4.83
C TYR A 245 14.55 13.09 3.32
N PRO A 246 15.71 13.41 2.76
CA PRO A 246 15.92 13.45 1.29
C PRO A 246 15.79 12.08 0.60
N ASN A 247 15.88 10.99 1.36
CA ASN A 247 15.74 9.63 0.85
C ASN A 247 14.45 8.94 1.28
N ASN A 248 13.51 9.66 1.89
CA ASN A 248 12.24 9.09 2.30
C ASN A 248 11.34 8.87 1.08
N PRO A 249 10.90 7.63 0.81
CA PRO A 249 10.04 7.33 -0.34
C PRO A 249 8.70 8.07 -0.30
N ASP A 250 8.17 8.35 0.89
CA ASP A 250 6.85 8.97 1.06
C ASP A 250 6.83 10.42 0.57
N THR A 251 7.98 11.11 0.58
CA THR A 251 8.11 12.43 -0.03
C THR A 251 7.89 12.35 -1.55
N PHE A 252 8.55 11.41 -2.20
CA PHE A 252 8.43 11.21 -3.64
C PHE A 252 7.03 10.71 -4.01
N TYR A 253 6.48 9.80 -3.21
CA TYR A 253 5.10 9.33 -3.38
C TYR A 253 4.09 10.47 -3.28
N GLY A 254 4.18 11.28 -2.22
CA GLY A 254 3.26 12.40 -2.01
C GLY A 254 3.31 13.42 -3.14
N LEU A 255 4.49 13.82 -3.58
CA LEU A 255 4.66 14.72 -4.73
C LEU A 255 4.17 14.06 -6.04
N GLY A 256 4.52 12.80 -6.27
CA GLY A 256 4.07 12.07 -7.45
C GLY A 256 2.55 11.96 -7.51
N HIS A 257 1.91 11.60 -6.40
CA HIS A 257 0.45 11.54 -6.30
C HIS A 257 -0.19 12.91 -6.55
N LEU A 258 0.29 13.96 -5.90
CA LEU A 258 -0.21 15.32 -6.07
C LEU A 258 -0.14 15.77 -7.54
N TYR A 259 1.00 15.58 -8.21
CA TYR A 259 1.15 15.96 -9.62
C TYR A 259 0.29 15.12 -10.56
N ILE A 260 0.16 13.81 -10.34
CA ILE A 260 -0.63 12.92 -11.21
C ILE A 260 -2.14 13.11 -10.98
N VAL A 261 -2.56 13.03 -9.71
CA VAL A 261 -3.98 12.90 -9.38
C VAL A 261 -4.66 14.25 -9.28
N ASP A 262 -4.03 15.25 -8.68
CA ASP A 262 -4.65 16.54 -8.42
C ASP A 262 -4.33 17.57 -9.52
N LEU A 263 -3.05 17.73 -9.86
CA LEU A 263 -2.59 18.75 -10.81
C LEU A 263 -2.64 18.30 -12.27
N LYS A 264 -2.71 16.99 -12.54
CA LYS A 264 -2.68 16.39 -13.90
C LYS A 264 -1.40 16.70 -14.68
N GLU A 265 -0.31 16.97 -13.97
CA GLU A 265 1.03 17.13 -14.52
C GLU A 265 1.74 15.78 -14.57
N TYR A 266 1.30 14.93 -15.52
CA TYR A 266 1.61 13.49 -15.52
C TYR A 266 3.10 13.20 -15.65
N GLU A 267 3.85 13.92 -16.48
CA GLU A 267 5.28 13.68 -16.69
C GLU A 267 6.06 13.91 -15.40
N LYS A 268 5.84 15.06 -14.75
CA LYS A 268 6.50 15.42 -13.49
C LYS A 268 6.12 14.47 -12.36
N GLY A 269 4.83 14.16 -12.27
CA GLY A 269 4.33 13.25 -11.26
C GLY A 269 4.83 11.82 -11.44
N LEU A 270 4.94 11.35 -12.69
CA LEU A 270 5.49 10.04 -13.00
C LEU A 270 6.95 9.91 -12.59
N ASP A 271 7.78 10.94 -12.83
CA ASP A 271 9.18 10.94 -12.42
C ASP A 271 9.32 10.80 -10.90
N TYR A 272 8.54 11.56 -10.12
CA TYR A 272 8.50 11.41 -8.66
C TYR A 272 8.01 10.03 -8.23
N MET A 273 6.94 9.52 -8.87
CA MET A 273 6.37 8.22 -8.51
C MET A 273 7.34 7.06 -8.81
N CYS A 274 8.11 7.14 -9.90
CA CYS A 274 9.16 6.18 -10.20
C CYS A 274 10.27 6.18 -9.14
N LYS A 275 10.66 7.35 -8.64
CA LYS A 275 11.62 7.48 -7.54
C LYS A 275 11.08 6.84 -6.25
N ALA A 276 9.81 7.08 -5.92
CA ALA A 276 9.14 6.43 -4.79
C ALA A 276 9.14 4.90 -4.94
N TYR A 277 8.73 4.41 -6.10
CA TYR A 277 8.68 2.99 -6.43
C TYR A 277 10.04 2.30 -6.24
N ASN A 278 11.11 2.89 -6.79
CA ASN A 278 12.46 2.36 -6.64
C ASN A 278 12.89 2.30 -5.16
N LYS A 279 12.59 3.36 -4.40
CA LYS A 279 12.89 3.39 -2.96
C LYS A 279 12.06 2.37 -2.17
N TYR A 280 10.81 2.16 -2.52
CA TYR A 280 10.00 1.11 -1.90
C TYR A 280 10.55 -0.29 -2.21
N ILE A 281 11.07 -0.53 -3.42
CA ILE A 281 11.76 -1.78 -3.75
C ILE A 281 13.04 -1.93 -2.93
N GLU A 282 13.91 -0.91 -2.90
CA GLU A 282 15.15 -0.92 -2.12
C GLU A 282 14.90 -1.24 -0.64
N ASN A 283 13.81 -0.72 -0.09
CA ASN A 283 13.43 -0.88 1.31
C ASN A 283 12.57 -2.13 1.56
N ASN A 284 12.26 -2.95 0.54
CA ASN A 284 11.27 -4.04 0.59
C ASN A 284 9.92 -3.60 1.18
N SER A 285 9.49 -2.39 0.87
CA SER A 285 8.27 -1.80 1.42
C SER A 285 7.01 -2.34 0.72
N PRO A 286 5.93 -2.63 1.44
CA PRO A 286 4.64 -3.01 0.86
C PRO A 286 4.00 -1.89 0.02
N TYR A 287 4.33 -0.63 0.28
CA TYR A 287 3.78 0.55 -0.44
C TYR A 287 4.20 0.66 -1.91
N ARG A 288 5.06 -0.25 -2.41
CA ARG A 288 5.36 -0.30 -3.84
C ARG A 288 4.12 -0.54 -4.70
N SER A 289 3.12 -1.31 -4.20
CA SER A 289 1.86 -1.58 -4.91
C SER A 289 1.04 -0.32 -5.10
N ASP A 290 1.06 0.59 -4.13
CA ASP A 290 0.39 1.89 -4.23
C ASP A 290 1.06 2.76 -5.30
N ALA A 291 2.39 2.77 -5.34
CA ALA A 291 3.13 3.46 -6.39
C ALA A 291 2.84 2.88 -7.78
N GLU A 292 2.79 1.53 -7.93
CA GLU A 292 2.39 0.86 -9.16
C GLU A 292 0.99 1.27 -9.63
N THR A 293 0.05 1.39 -8.69
CA THR A 293 -1.32 1.83 -8.98
C THR A 293 -1.33 3.25 -9.53
N VAL A 294 -0.60 4.18 -8.91
CA VAL A 294 -0.54 5.57 -9.38
C VAL A 294 0.22 5.70 -10.70
N ILE A 295 1.28 4.91 -10.92
CA ILE A 295 1.97 4.81 -12.22
C ILE A 295 0.99 4.35 -13.31
N SER A 296 0.13 3.37 -13.02
CA SER A 296 -0.90 2.91 -13.95
C SER A 296 -1.90 4.00 -14.30
N VAL A 297 -2.30 4.84 -13.34
CA VAL A 297 -3.16 6.02 -13.60
C VAL A 297 -2.46 6.98 -14.55
N ALA A 298 -1.17 7.29 -14.33
CA ALA A 298 -0.39 8.13 -15.22
C ALA A 298 -0.30 7.54 -16.63
N TYR A 299 -0.05 6.22 -16.75
CA TYR A 299 -0.02 5.53 -18.04
C TYR A 299 -1.32 5.70 -18.82
N GLN A 300 -2.47 5.43 -18.20
CA GLN A 300 -3.77 5.55 -18.87
C GLN A 300 -4.04 6.99 -19.35
N ALA A 301 -3.67 7.98 -18.54
CA ALA A 301 -3.83 9.37 -18.89
C ALA A 301 -2.89 9.80 -20.03
N MET A 302 -1.61 9.43 -19.94
CA MET A 302 -0.61 9.76 -20.97
C MET A 302 -0.91 9.03 -22.29
N LYS A 303 -1.35 7.79 -22.25
CA LYS A 303 -1.81 7.03 -23.41
C LYS A 303 -2.97 7.73 -24.12
N LYS A 304 -3.97 8.16 -23.36
CA LYS A 304 -5.10 8.94 -23.90
C LYS A 304 -4.66 10.24 -24.61
N ASN A 305 -3.54 10.80 -24.16
CA ASN A 305 -2.94 12.01 -24.72
C ASN A 305 -1.90 11.74 -25.81
N ASN A 306 -1.77 10.50 -26.30
CA ASN A 306 -0.74 10.05 -27.26
C ASN A 306 0.72 10.31 -26.78
N GLN A 307 0.97 10.14 -25.48
CA GLN A 307 2.27 10.36 -24.83
C GLN A 307 2.91 9.05 -24.33
N GLU A 308 2.60 7.90 -24.95
CA GLU A 308 3.12 6.59 -24.54
C GLU A 308 4.65 6.52 -24.65
N GLU A 309 5.22 7.09 -25.71
CA GLU A 309 6.69 7.15 -25.86
C GLU A 309 7.34 7.92 -24.71
N LYS A 310 6.74 9.03 -24.29
CA LYS A 310 7.23 9.85 -23.17
C LYS A 310 7.12 9.10 -21.84
N PHE A 311 6.04 8.36 -21.64
CA PHE A 311 5.88 7.50 -20.48
C PHE A 311 7.03 6.47 -20.40
N MET A 312 7.31 5.76 -21.50
CA MET A 312 8.39 4.77 -21.56
C MET A 312 9.78 5.40 -21.36
N GLU A 313 9.99 6.61 -21.90
CA GLU A 313 11.23 7.38 -21.67
C GLU A 313 11.44 7.67 -20.18
N ILE A 314 10.41 8.12 -19.45
CA ILE A 314 10.50 8.43 -18.03
C ILE A 314 10.79 7.17 -17.20
N LEU A 315 10.11 6.06 -17.51
CA LEU A 315 10.39 4.77 -16.84
C LEU A 315 11.87 4.37 -17.04
N LYS A 316 12.34 4.43 -18.27
CA LYS A 316 13.73 4.09 -18.62
C LYS A 316 14.73 4.99 -17.88
N ASN A 317 14.47 6.30 -17.82
CA ASN A 317 15.31 7.25 -17.11
C ASN A 317 15.39 6.98 -15.61
N ASN A 318 14.37 6.33 -15.05
CA ASN A 318 14.30 5.88 -13.66
C ASN A 318 14.69 4.39 -13.49
N ASN A 319 15.34 3.76 -14.49
CA ASN A 319 15.78 2.35 -14.47
C ASN A 319 14.64 1.35 -14.21
N ILE A 320 13.43 1.67 -14.63
CA ILE A 320 12.28 0.76 -14.55
C ILE A 320 12.07 0.12 -15.93
N HIS A 321 12.15 -1.21 -15.95
CA HIS A 321 11.95 -2.01 -17.16
C HIS A 321 10.60 -2.70 -17.08
N ILE A 322 9.82 -2.62 -18.16
CA ILE A 322 8.59 -3.39 -18.33
C ILE A 322 8.95 -4.55 -19.24
N ASP A 323 8.81 -5.79 -18.75
CA ASP A 323 8.90 -6.96 -19.60
C ASP A 323 7.70 -6.97 -20.55
N GLU A 324 7.97 -7.07 -21.86
CA GLU A 324 6.97 -7.14 -22.94
C GLU A 324 6.15 -8.43 -22.87
#